data_5401dc494b82e1d949016df13e78149c
#
_entry.id   5401dc494b82e1d949016df13e78149c
#
_cell.length_a   1.000
_cell.length_b   1.000
_cell.length_c   1.000
_cell.angle_alpha   90.00
_cell.angle_beta   90.00
_cell.angle_gamma   90.00
#
_symmetry.space_group_name_H-M   'P 1'
#
loop_
_entity.id
_entity.type
_entity.pdbx_description
1 polymer ?
#
loop_
_entity_poly.entity_id
_entity_poly.type
_entity_poly.pdbx_seq_one_letter_code
_entity_poly.pdbx_strand_id
1 'polypeptide(L)'
;LRLPDDRILVFWNGCEKPPRVNGAGVYGGRDALHAAISDDECKTWRGYREVSRAPTRDDAPPRDGDRGTAYPYPYLASDGNVLVMTGQGPASATLLFDPDWLLETHREDDFSGGLDGWSVFKHFGEVQRWWQDRVPGPVLVDVPDAEGGKVLHVRRPDEKAGDGAVWNFPMGRRCTLSLRVLLREGFQGGVISLMDRLD
;
A
#
# COMPACT_ATOMS: atom_id res chain seq x y z
N LEU A 1 -13.59 5.07 15.31
CA LEU A 1 -14.32 3.99 15.96
C LEU A 1 -13.69 3.65 17.30
N ARG A 2 -14.46 3.58 18.38
CA ARG A 2 -13.99 3.04 19.67
C ARG A 2 -14.24 1.54 19.71
N LEU A 3 -13.24 0.79 20.13
CA LEU A 3 -13.31 -0.66 20.34
C LEU A 3 -13.83 -0.98 21.75
N PRO A 4 -14.27 -2.22 22.03
CA PRO A 4 -14.78 -2.62 23.34
C PRO A 4 -13.74 -2.56 24.47
N ASP A 5 -12.46 -2.57 24.15
CA ASP A 5 -11.32 -2.47 25.04
C ASP A 5 -10.81 -1.03 25.21
N ASP A 6 -11.63 -0.04 24.84
CA ASP A 6 -11.38 1.39 24.88
C ASP A 6 -10.34 1.92 23.90
N ARG A 7 -9.67 1.09 23.11
CA ARG A 7 -8.82 1.55 22.02
C ARG A 7 -9.63 2.30 20.97
N ILE A 8 -8.99 3.22 20.29
CA ILE A 8 -9.61 4.03 19.23
C ILE A 8 -8.90 3.77 17.90
N LEU A 9 -9.70 3.43 16.89
CA LEU A 9 -9.25 3.31 15.51
C LEU A 9 -9.54 4.61 14.74
N VAL A 10 -8.56 5.06 13.99
CA VAL A 10 -8.72 6.12 12.99
C VAL A 10 -8.48 5.54 11.59
N PHE A 11 -9.21 6.07 10.63
CA PHE A 11 -9.04 5.77 9.21
C PHE A 11 -8.83 7.06 8.45
N TRP A 12 -7.89 7.05 7.49
CA TRP A 12 -7.68 8.20 6.62
C TRP A 12 -7.13 7.77 5.26
N ASN A 13 -7.30 8.61 4.27
CA ASN A 13 -6.62 8.41 3.01
C ASN A 13 -5.20 8.97 3.09
N GLY A 14 -4.23 8.16 2.73
CA GLY A 14 -2.85 8.61 2.57
C GLY A 14 -2.77 9.54 1.38
N CYS A 15 -2.41 10.79 1.66
CA CYS A 15 -2.19 11.78 0.62
C CYS A 15 -0.73 11.74 0.20
N GLU A 16 -0.44 10.97 -0.83
CA GLU A 16 0.67 11.37 -1.68
C GLU A 16 0.19 12.63 -2.40
N LYS A 17 0.94 13.72 -2.32
CA LYS A 17 0.56 15.02 -2.94
C LYS A 17 0.23 14.80 -4.41
N PRO A 18 -1.04 14.68 -4.80
CA PRO A 18 -1.35 14.59 -6.21
C PRO A 18 -1.20 15.99 -6.79
N PRO A 19 -0.50 16.16 -7.89
CA PRO A 19 -0.58 17.40 -8.64
C PRO A 19 -2.05 17.61 -9.02
N ARG A 20 -2.54 18.81 -8.86
CA ARG A 20 -3.86 19.18 -9.36
C ARG A 20 -3.81 19.13 -10.89
N VAL A 21 -4.51 18.19 -11.47
CA VAL A 21 -4.71 18.17 -12.92
C VAL A 21 -5.77 19.20 -13.26
N ASN A 22 -5.34 20.34 -13.79
CA ASN A 22 -6.16 21.32 -14.50
C ASN A 22 -7.50 21.72 -13.83
N GLY A 23 -7.54 21.88 -12.52
CA GLY A 23 -8.73 22.45 -11.85
C GLY A 23 -10.00 21.61 -11.87
N ALA A 24 -10.06 20.54 -12.62
CA ALA A 24 -11.17 19.60 -12.66
C ALA A 24 -10.92 18.54 -11.59
N GLY A 25 -11.77 18.48 -10.60
CA GLY A 25 -11.76 17.76 -9.36
C GLY A 25 -11.48 16.27 -9.34
N VAL A 26 -10.42 15.81 -9.97
CA VAL A 26 -9.88 14.48 -9.67
C VAL A 26 -9.12 14.61 -8.36
N TYR A 27 -9.74 14.19 -7.28
CA TYR A 27 -9.09 14.10 -5.98
C TYR A 27 -8.11 12.93 -6.01
N GLY A 28 -6.87 13.22 -6.34
CA GLY A 28 -5.80 12.31 -6.06
C GLY A 28 -5.60 12.15 -4.55
N GLY A 29 -4.88 11.11 -4.12
CA GLY A 29 -4.63 10.85 -2.70
C GLY A 29 -5.65 9.95 -2.03
N ARG A 30 -6.56 9.34 -2.78
CA ARG A 30 -7.50 8.33 -2.30
C ARG A 30 -7.18 6.93 -2.80
N ASP A 31 -5.94 6.72 -3.20
CA ASP A 31 -5.49 5.43 -3.75
C ASP A 31 -5.35 4.36 -2.66
N ALA A 32 -5.11 4.77 -1.43
CA ALA A 32 -5.05 3.87 -0.29
C ALA A 32 -5.79 4.43 0.93
N LEU A 33 -6.41 3.53 1.67
CA LEU A 33 -6.98 3.78 2.98
C LEU A 33 -6.01 3.23 4.03
N HIS A 34 -5.67 4.05 4.99
CA HIS A 34 -4.82 3.69 6.12
C HIS A 34 -5.64 3.62 7.40
N ALA A 35 -5.12 2.88 8.37
CA ALA A 35 -5.62 2.89 9.73
C ALA A 35 -4.48 2.98 10.74
N ALA A 36 -4.80 3.45 11.93
CA ALA A 36 -3.95 3.41 13.10
C ALA A 36 -4.80 3.25 14.37
N ILE A 37 -4.16 2.86 15.45
CA ILE A 37 -4.82 2.59 16.72
C ILE A 37 -4.19 3.42 17.83
N SER A 38 -5.03 3.94 18.73
CA SER A 38 -4.64 4.65 19.94
C SER A 38 -5.20 3.95 21.16
N ASP A 39 -4.41 3.84 22.20
CA ASP A 39 -4.78 3.31 23.52
C ASP A 39 -4.68 4.36 24.64
N ASP A 40 -4.53 5.64 24.27
CA ASP A 40 -4.31 6.76 25.19
C ASP A 40 -5.20 7.99 24.85
N GLU A 41 -6.42 7.77 24.38
CA GLU A 41 -7.37 8.82 24.02
C GLU A 41 -6.83 9.76 22.91
N CYS A 42 -6.30 9.17 21.85
CA CYS A 42 -5.79 9.87 20.66
C CYS A 42 -4.55 10.76 20.91
N LYS A 43 -3.83 10.60 22.02
CA LYS A 43 -2.61 11.35 22.27
C LYS A 43 -1.45 10.80 21.45
N THR A 44 -1.37 9.48 21.31
CA THR A 44 -0.42 8.81 20.45
C THR A 44 -1.09 7.75 19.58
N TRP A 45 -0.48 7.47 18.44
CA TRP A 45 -0.97 6.50 17.48
C TRP A 45 0.13 5.49 17.17
N ARG A 46 -0.29 4.26 16.87
CA ARG A 46 0.59 3.15 16.47
C ARG A 46 -0.11 2.22 15.50
N GLY A 47 0.62 1.28 14.92
CA GLY A 47 0.06 0.33 13.98
C GLY A 47 -0.37 0.96 12.67
N TYR A 48 0.31 2.02 12.23
CA TYR A 48 0.05 2.66 10.95
C TYR A 48 0.19 1.64 9.83
N ARG A 49 -0.91 1.41 9.11
CA ARG A 49 -0.95 0.39 8.08
C ARG A 49 -1.95 0.72 6.99
N GLU A 50 -1.62 0.34 5.76
CA GLU A 50 -2.54 0.37 4.64
C GLU A 50 -3.55 -0.78 4.78
N VAL A 51 -4.84 -0.48 4.84
CA VAL A 51 -5.90 -1.47 5.01
C VAL A 51 -6.69 -1.73 3.73
N SER A 52 -6.66 -0.81 2.78
CA SER A 52 -7.27 -0.99 1.46
C SER A 52 -6.57 -0.16 0.41
N ARG A 53 -6.60 -0.67 -0.82
CA ARG A 53 -6.06 -0.01 -2.00
C ARG A 53 -7.10 0.04 -3.11
N ALA A 54 -7.17 1.16 -3.82
CA ALA A 54 -8.00 1.23 -5.01
C ALA A 54 -7.47 0.26 -6.07
N PRO A 55 -8.27 -0.68 -6.56
CA PRO A 55 -7.83 -1.64 -7.57
C PRO A 55 -7.46 -0.97 -8.90
N THR A 56 -7.99 0.20 -9.16
CA THR A 56 -7.74 0.99 -10.38
C THR A 56 -6.69 2.08 -10.19
N ARG A 57 -5.92 2.03 -9.10
CA ARG A 57 -4.93 3.07 -8.80
C ARG A 57 -3.84 3.19 -9.86
N ASP A 58 -3.56 2.11 -10.55
CA ASP A 58 -2.56 2.06 -11.63
C ASP A 58 -3.15 2.41 -13.01
N ASP A 59 -4.45 2.63 -13.08
CA ASP A 59 -5.12 3.09 -14.29
C ASP A 59 -4.98 4.61 -14.44
N ALA A 60 -5.06 5.08 -15.66
CA ALA A 60 -5.15 6.50 -15.92
C ALA A 60 -6.34 7.11 -15.16
N PRO A 61 -6.18 8.28 -14.50
CA PRO A 61 -7.27 8.90 -13.77
C PRO A 61 -8.43 9.21 -14.73
N PRO A 62 -9.69 9.01 -14.29
CA PRO A 62 -10.84 9.40 -15.09
C PRO A 62 -10.80 10.91 -15.35
N ARG A 63 -11.33 11.34 -16.47
CA ARG A 63 -11.43 12.77 -16.80
C ARG A 63 -12.28 13.55 -15.81
N ASP A 64 -13.33 12.90 -15.34
CA ASP A 64 -14.30 13.47 -14.42
C ASP A 64 -14.63 12.45 -13.31
N GLY A 65 -15.01 12.97 -12.16
CA GLY A 65 -15.49 12.16 -11.04
C GLY A 65 -14.43 11.85 -10.01
N ASP A 66 -14.90 11.19 -8.98
CA ASP A 66 -14.13 10.80 -7.82
C ASP A 66 -13.83 9.30 -7.88
N ARG A 67 -12.69 8.91 -7.38
CA ARG A 67 -12.29 7.50 -7.29
C ARG A 67 -11.49 7.25 -6.02
N GLY A 68 -11.32 5.99 -5.69
CA GLY A 68 -10.44 5.57 -4.63
C GLY A 68 -11.15 5.14 -3.37
N THR A 69 -10.37 4.94 -2.34
CA THR A 69 -10.78 4.37 -1.05
C THR A 69 -11.32 5.44 -0.09
N ALA A 70 -12.23 6.27 -0.54
CA ALA A 70 -12.78 7.38 0.23
C ALA A 70 -13.93 6.95 1.14
N TYR A 71 -14.26 7.81 2.09
CA TYR A 71 -15.44 7.71 2.94
C TYR A 71 -15.55 6.36 3.68
N PRO A 72 -14.58 6.03 4.54
CA PRO A 72 -14.66 4.80 5.33
C PRO A 72 -15.78 4.88 6.36
N TYR A 73 -16.59 3.82 6.40
CA TYR A 73 -17.64 3.62 7.39
C TYR A 73 -17.29 2.37 8.21
N PRO A 74 -16.61 2.53 9.36
CA PRO A 74 -16.25 1.40 10.20
C PRO A 74 -17.39 1.00 11.14
N TYR A 75 -17.56 -0.31 11.28
CA TYR A 75 -18.50 -0.96 12.21
C TYR A 75 -17.76 -2.02 13.02
N LEU A 76 -18.15 -2.18 14.26
CA LEU A 76 -17.69 -3.27 15.08
C LEU A 76 -18.58 -4.49 14.87
N ALA A 77 -18.01 -5.59 14.42
CA ALA A 77 -18.70 -6.88 14.34
C ALA A 77 -18.80 -7.54 15.73
N SER A 78 -19.72 -8.48 15.87
CA SER A 78 -19.99 -9.13 17.16
C SER A 78 -18.84 -10.02 17.67
N ASP A 79 -17.94 -10.41 16.79
CA ASP A 79 -16.72 -11.19 17.08
C ASP A 79 -15.49 -10.32 17.43
N GLY A 80 -15.66 -8.99 17.48
CA GLY A 80 -14.58 -8.04 17.76
C GLY A 80 -13.81 -7.57 16.53
N ASN A 81 -14.05 -8.15 15.36
CA ASN A 81 -13.50 -7.68 14.11
C ASN A 81 -14.08 -6.32 13.69
N VAL A 82 -13.35 -5.60 12.87
CA VAL A 82 -13.79 -4.33 12.31
C VAL A 82 -14.19 -4.53 10.85
N LEU A 83 -15.45 -4.25 10.57
CA LEU A 83 -16.01 -4.19 9.22
C LEU A 83 -15.92 -2.75 8.73
N VAL A 84 -15.27 -2.53 7.60
CA VAL A 84 -15.18 -1.20 6.99
C VAL A 84 -15.74 -1.24 5.58
N MET A 85 -16.74 -0.44 5.33
CA MET A 85 -17.18 -0.14 3.96
C MET A 85 -16.48 1.13 3.51
N THR A 86 -15.87 1.10 2.35
CA THR A 86 -15.08 2.22 1.82
C THR A 86 -15.13 2.25 0.29
N GLY A 87 -14.71 3.36 -0.26
CA GLY A 87 -14.49 3.52 -1.68
C GLY A 87 -15.67 4.03 -2.47
N GLN A 88 -15.38 4.35 -3.70
CA GLN A 88 -16.35 4.86 -4.68
C GLN A 88 -16.17 4.15 -6.01
N GLY A 89 -17.27 3.87 -6.67
CA GLY A 89 -17.27 3.21 -7.96
C GLY A 89 -16.49 1.89 -7.93
N PRO A 90 -15.54 1.68 -8.84
CA PRO A 90 -14.74 0.44 -8.89
C PRO A 90 -13.86 0.18 -7.67
N ALA A 91 -13.60 1.21 -6.86
CA ALA A 91 -12.83 1.09 -5.62
C ALA A 91 -13.69 0.78 -4.39
N SER A 92 -15.01 0.62 -4.56
CA SER A 92 -15.87 0.23 -3.45
C SER A 92 -15.46 -1.15 -2.93
N ALA A 93 -15.25 -1.22 -1.63
CA ALA A 93 -14.80 -2.44 -0.96
C ALA A 93 -15.45 -2.58 0.41
N THR A 94 -15.61 -3.83 0.82
CA THR A 94 -15.94 -4.19 2.20
C THR A 94 -14.78 -5.00 2.76
N LEU A 95 -14.23 -4.51 3.85
CA LEU A 95 -13.08 -5.09 4.52
C LEU A 95 -13.50 -5.62 5.87
N LEU A 96 -12.97 -6.76 6.25
CA LEU A 96 -13.11 -7.30 7.59
C LEU A 96 -11.73 -7.67 8.10
N PHE A 97 -11.32 -7.14 9.24
CA PHE A 97 -10.02 -7.44 9.83
C PHE A 97 -10.06 -7.38 11.35
N ASP A 98 -9.19 -8.16 11.96
CA ASP A 98 -8.89 -8.07 13.39
C ASP A 98 -8.09 -6.77 13.64
N PRO A 99 -8.52 -5.86 14.54
CA PRO A 99 -7.77 -4.65 14.84
C PRO A 99 -6.34 -4.91 15.34
N ASP A 100 -6.06 -6.06 15.95
CA ASP A 100 -4.71 -6.43 16.39
C ASP A 100 -3.76 -6.71 15.22
N TRP A 101 -4.28 -6.99 14.04
CA TRP A 101 -3.48 -7.05 12.82
C TRP A 101 -2.68 -5.76 12.55
N LEU A 102 -3.19 -4.60 12.97
CA LEU A 102 -2.44 -3.34 12.87
C LEU A 102 -1.18 -3.33 13.75
N LEU A 103 -1.15 -4.15 14.78
CA LEU A 103 -0.07 -4.20 15.77
C LEU A 103 0.90 -5.37 15.56
N GLU A 104 0.75 -6.12 14.47
CA GLU A 104 1.68 -7.20 14.16
C GLU A 104 3.13 -6.72 14.18
N THR A 105 4.00 -7.52 14.76
CA THR A 105 5.44 -7.24 14.86
C THR A 105 6.30 -8.10 13.96
N HIS A 106 5.68 -9.04 13.25
CA HIS A 106 6.35 -9.96 12.34
C HIS A 106 5.54 -10.13 11.06
N ARG A 107 6.21 -10.14 9.93
CA ARG A 107 5.62 -10.41 8.65
C ARG A 107 6.62 -11.08 7.72
N GLU A 108 6.15 -12.10 7.03
CA GLU A 108 6.88 -12.79 5.98
C GLU A 108 6.09 -12.76 4.68
N ASP A 109 6.79 -12.85 3.56
CA ASP A 109 6.19 -12.98 2.25
C ASP A 109 7.09 -13.84 1.36
N ASP A 110 6.56 -14.95 0.91
CA ASP A 110 7.19 -15.87 -0.04
C ASP A 110 6.59 -15.75 -1.45
N PHE A 111 5.69 -14.78 -1.63
CA PHE A 111 4.93 -14.52 -2.85
C PHE A 111 3.97 -15.62 -3.29
N SER A 112 3.71 -16.61 -2.46
CA SER A 112 2.70 -17.66 -2.77
C SER A 112 1.28 -17.08 -2.88
N GLY A 113 0.98 -16.04 -2.10
CA GLY A 113 -0.25 -15.27 -2.12
C GLY A 113 -0.31 -14.18 -3.20
N GLY A 114 0.68 -14.07 -4.06
CA GLY A 114 0.73 -13.01 -5.07
C GLY A 114 1.33 -11.71 -4.53
N LEU A 115 0.77 -10.58 -4.92
CA LEU A 115 1.25 -9.23 -4.55
C LEU A 115 0.29 -8.47 -3.64
N ASP A 116 -0.57 -9.15 -2.92
CA ASP A 116 -1.62 -8.50 -2.12
C ASP A 116 -1.08 -7.56 -1.04
N GLY A 117 0.07 -7.86 -0.47
CA GLY A 117 0.76 -7.01 0.49
C GLY A 117 1.67 -5.94 -0.12
N TRP A 118 1.71 -5.84 -1.46
CA TRP A 118 2.66 -5.00 -2.18
C TRP A 118 1.97 -3.92 -3.00
N SER A 119 2.59 -2.78 -3.05
CA SER A 119 2.32 -1.75 -4.04
C SER A 119 3.41 -1.77 -5.09
N VAL A 120 3.08 -2.15 -6.31
CA VAL A 120 4.03 -2.20 -7.42
C VAL A 120 3.74 -1.11 -8.43
N PHE A 121 4.77 -0.48 -8.96
CA PHE A 121 4.65 0.62 -9.89
C PHE A 121 5.89 0.73 -10.77
N LYS A 122 5.78 1.47 -11.85
CA LYS A 122 6.92 1.88 -12.66
C LYS A 122 7.29 3.32 -12.29
N HIS A 123 8.52 3.51 -11.89
CA HIS A 123 9.06 4.82 -11.56
C HIS A 123 9.69 5.43 -12.80
N PHE A 124 9.21 6.57 -13.21
CA PHE A 124 9.83 7.42 -14.23
C PHE A 124 10.58 8.52 -13.49
N GLY A 125 11.88 8.69 -13.73
CA GLY A 125 12.84 9.46 -12.94
C GLY A 125 12.50 10.91 -12.57
N GLU A 126 11.36 11.42 -12.98
CA GLU A 126 10.77 12.65 -12.49
C GLU A 126 9.61 12.31 -11.54
N VAL A 127 9.84 12.43 -10.27
CA VAL A 127 8.98 12.08 -9.13
C VAL A 127 7.52 12.57 -9.23
N GLN A 128 7.23 13.49 -10.15
CA GLN A 128 5.94 14.17 -10.22
C GLN A 128 4.91 13.55 -11.18
N ARG A 129 5.27 12.50 -11.92
CA ARG A 129 4.36 11.90 -12.93
C ARG A 129 3.87 10.49 -12.62
N TRP A 130 4.31 9.90 -11.53
CA TRP A 130 4.04 8.50 -11.19
C TRP A 130 2.55 8.12 -11.12
N TRP A 131 1.66 9.07 -10.93
CA TRP A 131 0.21 8.86 -10.92
C TRP A 131 -0.47 9.06 -12.28
N GLN A 132 0.18 9.73 -13.23
CA GLN A 132 -0.36 9.98 -14.58
C GLN A 132 -0.04 8.85 -15.56
N ASP A 133 1.12 8.23 -15.38
CA ASP A 133 1.66 7.23 -16.29
C ASP A 133 1.90 5.91 -15.55
N ARG A 134 0.93 5.46 -14.75
CA ARG A 134 1.02 4.21 -14.05
C ARG A 134 1.01 3.04 -15.04
N VAL A 135 2.18 2.60 -15.36
CA VAL A 135 2.42 1.38 -16.10
C VAL A 135 2.70 0.28 -15.10
N PRO A 136 2.18 -0.93 -15.31
CA PRO A 136 2.49 -2.06 -14.44
C PRO A 136 3.99 -2.18 -14.20
N GLY A 137 4.36 -2.21 -12.92
CA GLY A 137 5.74 -2.31 -12.48
C GLY A 137 6.25 -3.74 -12.42
N PRO A 138 6.89 -4.15 -11.32
CA PRO A 138 7.38 -5.48 -11.09
C PRO A 138 6.30 -6.55 -11.24
N VAL A 139 6.72 -7.72 -11.66
CA VAL A 139 5.86 -8.90 -11.79
C VAL A 139 6.45 -10.06 -11.00
N LEU A 140 5.61 -11.01 -10.63
CA LEU A 140 6.08 -12.28 -10.10
C LEU A 140 6.52 -13.19 -11.24
N VAL A 141 7.67 -13.80 -11.08
CA VAL A 141 8.20 -14.83 -11.99
C VAL A 141 8.59 -16.06 -11.19
N ASP A 142 8.69 -17.19 -11.86
CA ASP A 142 9.16 -18.42 -11.22
C ASP A 142 10.63 -18.28 -10.81
N VAL A 143 10.97 -18.88 -9.68
CA VAL A 143 12.37 -18.94 -9.24
C VAL A 143 13.15 -19.79 -10.24
N PRO A 144 14.26 -19.27 -10.82
CA PRO A 144 15.11 -20.09 -11.65
C PRO A 144 15.65 -21.28 -10.86
N ASP A 145 15.58 -22.46 -11.44
CA ASP A 145 16.18 -23.70 -10.92
C ASP A 145 15.66 -24.18 -9.55
N ALA A 146 14.47 -23.73 -9.13
CA ALA A 146 13.83 -24.20 -7.92
C ALA A 146 12.44 -24.77 -8.20
N GLU A 147 12.10 -25.90 -7.60
CA GLU A 147 10.75 -26.42 -7.66
C GLU A 147 9.79 -25.51 -6.89
N GLY A 148 8.93 -24.83 -7.61
CA GLY A 148 7.75 -24.12 -7.12
C GLY A 148 8.05 -22.98 -6.16
N GLY A 149 8.31 -21.81 -6.66
CA GLY A 149 8.40 -20.58 -5.89
C GLY A 149 8.26 -19.38 -6.80
N LYS A 150 7.91 -18.25 -6.23
CA LYS A 150 7.81 -16.97 -6.94
C LYS A 150 8.85 -16.00 -6.41
N VAL A 151 9.32 -15.13 -7.27
CA VAL A 151 10.15 -13.97 -6.88
C VAL A 151 9.62 -12.72 -7.54
N LEU A 152 9.76 -11.61 -6.85
CA LEU A 152 9.45 -10.30 -7.39
C LEU A 152 10.58 -9.86 -8.32
N HIS A 153 10.27 -9.77 -9.62
CA HIS A 153 11.22 -9.35 -10.63
C HIS A 153 11.15 -7.82 -10.81
N VAL A 154 12.10 -7.14 -10.24
CA VAL A 154 12.26 -5.68 -10.31
C VAL A 154 13.27 -5.35 -11.42
N ARG A 155 12.88 -4.49 -12.36
CA ARG A 155 13.66 -4.19 -13.57
C ARG A 155 13.99 -2.71 -13.65
N ARG A 156 15.08 -2.41 -14.27
CA ARG A 156 15.43 -1.06 -14.74
C ARG A 156 15.72 -1.14 -16.24
N PRO A 157 14.69 -1.01 -17.07
CA PRO A 157 14.82 -1.21 -18.51
C PRO A 157 15.67 -0.13 -19.20
N ASP A 158 15.73 1.05 -18.63
CA ASP A 158 16.52 2.18 -19.12
C ASP A 158 16.87 3.16 -17.99
N GLU A 159 17.63 4.21 -18.29
CA GLU A 159 18.04 5.20 -17.30
C GLU A 159 16.89 6.06 -16.76
N LYS A 160 15.79 6.14 -17.48
CA LYS A 160 14.66 7.02 -17.17
C LYS A 160 13.54 6.32 -16.43
N ALA A 161 13.50 5.00 -16.48
CA ALA A 161 12.44 4.22 -15.89
C ALA A 161 12.99 3.03 -15.10
N GLY A 162 12.42 2.80 -13.94
CA GLY A 162 12.70 1.65 -13.09
C GLY A 162 11.43 1.12 -12.46
N ASP A 163 11.41 -0.16 -12.15
CA ASP A 163 10.35 -0.74 -11.35
C ASP A 163 10.53 -0.35 -9.89
N GLY A 164 9.42 -0.12 -9.19
CA GLY A 164 9.35 0.09 -7.76
C GLY A 164 8.37 -0.86 -7.11
N ALA A 165 8.67 -1.26 -5.90
CA ALA A 165 7.78 -2.06 -5.08
C ALA A 165 7.85 -1.60 -3.64
N VAL A 166 6.70 -1.46 -3.00
CA VAL A 166 6.59 -1.11 -1.59
C VAL A 166 5.83 -2.20 -0.88
N TRP A 167 6.44 -2.76 0.13
CA TRP A 167 5.83 -3.76 0.98
C TRP A 167 5.12 -3.09 2.16
N ASN A 168 3.86 -3.40 2.33
CA ASN A 168 3.06 -2.92 3.44
C ASN A 168 3.29 -3.79 4.68
N PHE A 169 4.02 -3.29 5.65
CA PHE A 169 4.26 -3.96 6.94
C PHE A 169 4.00 -3.01 8.11
N PRO A 170 3.77 -3.55 9.31
CA PRO A 170 3.46 -2.74 10.47
C PRO A 170 4.58 -1.78 10.82
N MET A 171 4.24 -0.57 11.21
CA MET A 171 5.20 0.42 11.68
C MET A 171 5.82 0.00 13.03
N GLY A 172 7.13 0.18 13.16
CA GLY A 172 7.87 -0.11 14.38
C GLY A 172 9.04 0.85 14.58
N ARG A 173 9.47 1.02 15.82
CA ARG A 173 10.65 1.84 16.15
C ARG A 173 11.97 1.14 15.80
N ARG A 174 11.96 -0.16 15.69
CA ARG A 174 13.10 -0.99 15.30
C ARG A 174 12.59 -2.14 14.47
N CYS A 175 13.29 -2.46 13.41
CA CYS A 175 12.98 -3.62 12.60
C CYS A 175 14.25 -4.32 12.15
N THR A 176 14.09 -5.59 11.79
CA THR A 176 15.07 -6.35 11.02
C THR A 176 14.40 -6.76 9.73
N LEU A 177 15.00 -6.39 8.60
CA LEU A 177 14.57 -6.82 7.29
C LEU A 177 15.54 -7.89 6.79
N SER A 178 15.03 -9.08 6.48
CA SER A 178 15.78 -10.15 5.83
C SER A 178 15.17 -10.43 4.46
N LEU A 179 16.00 -10.47 3.44
CA LEU A 179 15.56 -10.77 2.08
C LEU A 179 16.62 -11.57 1.32
N ARG A 180 16.17 -12.37 0.38
CA ARG A 180 17.05 -12.99 -0.61
C ARG A 180 16.98 -12.19 -1.89
N VAL A 181 18.14 -11.88 -2.46
CA VAL A 181 18.24 -11.09 -3.70
C VAL A 181 19.04 -11.88 -4.71
N LEU A 182 18.47 -12.05 -5.90
CA LEU A 182 19.17 -12.57 -7.06
C LEU A 182 19.54 -11.39 -7.96
N LEU A 183 20.84 -11.14 -8.07
CA LEU A 183 21.37 -10.13 -8.98
C LEU A 183 21.77 -10.82 -10.29
N ARG A 184 21.25 -10.33 -11.40
CA ARG A 184 21.63 -10.84 -12.72
C ARG A 184 22.81 -10.06 -13.29
N GLU A 185 23.46 -10.67 -14.27
CA GLU A 185 24.48 -9.98 -15.07
C GLU A 185 23.95 -8.66 -15.63
N GLY A 186 24.78 -7.62 -15.58
CA GLY A 186 24.38 -6.27 -16.00
C GLY A 186 23.60 -5.47 -14.96
N PHE A 187 23.46 -5.96 -13.71
CA PHE A 187 22.80 -5.20 -12.64
C PHE A 187 23.54 -3.89 -12.37
N GLN A 188 22.82 -2.77 -12.52
CA GLN A 188 23.38 -1.42 -12.40
C GLN A 188 23.06 -0.73 -11.06
N GLY A 189 22.55 -1.48 -10.11
CA GLY A 189 22.20 -0.96 -8.79
C GLY A 189 20.71 -0.86 -8.54
N GLY A 190 20.38 -0.69 -7.27
CA GLY A 190 19.02 -0.50 -6.77
C GLY A 190 19.06 0.12 -5.39
N VAL A 191 17.91 0.57 -4.91
CA VAL A 191 17.77 1.12 -3.57
C VAL A 191 16.77 0.27 -2.81
N ILE A 192 17.14 -0.10 -1.60
CA ILE A 192 16.22 -0.68 -0.60
C ILE A 192 16.16 0.33 0.53
N SER A 193 14.98 0.81 0.85
CA SER A 193 14.78 1.80 1.90
C SER A 193 13.61 1.43 2.80
N LEU A 194 13.69 1.84 4.05
CA LEU A 194 12.56 1.91 4.95
C LEU A 194 11.96 3.31 4.80
N MET A 195 10.68 3.37 4.52
CA MET A 195 9.99 4.64 4.29
C MET A 195 8.85 4.78 5.29
N ASP A 196 8.75 5.94 5.89
CA ASP A 196 7.53 6.41 6.52
C ASP A 196 6.71 7.17 5.46
N ARG A 197 5.51 6.70 5.21
CA ARG A 197 4.61 7.35 4.24
C ARG A 197 3.78 8.47 4.84
N LEU A 198 4.03 8.79 6.08
CA LEU A 198 3.29 9.80 6.81
C LEU A 198 3.94 11.18 6.77
N ASP A 199 5.11 11.27 6.16
CA ASP A 199 5.80 12.55 5.94
C ASP A 199 5.34 13.28 4.68
#